data_e993aadb7739cad3597152084102c866
#
_entry.id   e993aadb7739cad3597152084102c866
#
_cell.length_a   1.000
_cell.length_b   1.000
_cell.length_c   1.000
_cell.angle_alpha   90.00
_cell.angle_beta   90.00
_cell.angle_gamma   90.00
#
_symmetry.space_group_name_H-M   'P 1'
#
loop_
_entity.id
_entity.type
_entity.pdbx_description
1 polymer ?
#
loop_
_entity_poly.entity_id
_entity_poly.type
_entity_poly.pdbx_seq_one_letter_code
_entity_poly.pdbx_strand_id
1 'polypeptide(L)' 'MFAKKIRELRNKKGLSQEKLARLANVSFITIVKIESGESKHPTIQTMAGISRALEISLDELIKDIQLRKK' A
#
# COMPACT_ATOMS: atom_id res chain seq x y z
N MET A 1 3.95 -5.34 9.65
CA MET A 1 2.91 -5.81 8.74
C MET A 1 2.69 -4.84 7.61
N PHE A 2 2.41 -5.39 6.47
CA PHE A 2 2.24 -4.61 5.25
C PHE A 2 1.11 -3.58 5.39
N ALA A 3 -0.04 -4.00 5.88
CA ALA A 3 -1.18 -3.11 6.04
C ALA A 3 -0.86 -1.96 6.97
N LYS A 4 -0.21 -2.27 8.06
CA LYS A 4 0.14 -1.26 9.03
C LYS A 4 1.14 -0.26 8.46
N LYS A 5 2.10 -0.76 7.70
CA LYS A 5 3.10 0.10 7.10
C LYS A 5 2.48 1.09 6.13
N ILE A 6 1.56 0.62 5.30
CA ILE A 6 0.90 1.50 4.35
C ILE A 6 0.10 2.56 5.08
N ARG A 7 -0.61 2.15 6.13
CA ARG A 7 -1.39 3.08 6.91
C ARG A 7 -0.52 4.15 7.56
N GLU A 8 0.62 3.74 8.10
CA GLU A 8 1.53 4.66 8.74
C GLU A 8 2.13 5.64 7.74
N LEU A 9 2.54 5.14 6.60
CA LEU A 9 3.12 6.01 5.58
C LEU A 9 2.09 6.99 5.03
N ARG A 10 0.87 6.51 4.86
CA ARG A 10 -0.21 7.37 4.40
C ARG A 10 -0.48 8.49 5.39
N ASN A 11 -0.56 8.14 6.66
CA ASN A 11 -0.81 9.13 7.70
C ASN A 11 0.32 10.13 7.81
N LYS A 12 1.54 9.65 7.63
CA LYS A 12 2.68 10.51 7.71
C LYS A 12 2.66 11.56 6.61
N LYS A 13 2.11 11.23 5.47
CA LYS A 13 1.99 12.15 4.38
C LYS A 13 0.71 12.97 4.44
N GLY A 14 -0.12 12.74 5.44
CA GLY A 14 -1.36 13.48 5.58
C GLY A 14 -2.40 13.13 4.54
N LEU A 15 -2.35 11.91 4.02
CA LEU A 15 -3.29 11.51 2.97
C LEU A 15 -4.46 10.73 3.54
N SER A 16 -5.66 10.98 3.01
CA SER A 16 -6.80 10.15 3.35
C SER A 16 -6.71 8.89 2.50
N GLN A 17 -7.51 7.90 2.83
CA GLN A 17 -7.56 6.68 2.03
C GLN A 17 -8.01 6.99 0.60
N GLU A 18 -8.97 7.87 0.45
CA GLU A 18 -9.45 8.26 -0.86
C GLU A 18 -8.34 8.94 -1.67
N LYS A 19 -7.59 9.81 -1.02
CA LYS A 19 -6.53 10.51 -1.71
C LYS A 19 -5.43 9.55 -2.13
N LEU A 20 -5.08 8.62 -1.26
CA LEU A 20 -4.08 7.62 -1.59
C LEU A 20 -4.56 6.80 -2.79
N ALA A 21 -5.82 6.38 -2.77
CA ALA A 21 -6.36 5.59 -3.87
C ALA A 21 -6.25 6.35 -5.19
N ARG A 22 -6.58 7.61 -5.16
CA ARG A 22 -6.53 8.44 -6.35
C ARG A 22 -5.10 8.58 -6.85
N LEU A 23 -4.17 8.87 -5.97
CA LEU A 23 -2.78 9.03 -6.36
C LEU A 23 -2.16 7.72 -6.83
N ALA A 24 -2.60 6.62 -6.28
CA ALA A 24 -2.10 5.31 -6.67
C ALA A 24 -2.83 4.76 -7.89
N ASN A 25 -3.88 5.45 -8.31
CA ASN A 25 -4.68 5.03 -9.45
C ASN A 25 -5.33 3.67 -9.23
N VAL A 26 -5.87 3.48 -8.03
CA VAL A 26 -6.60 2.24 -7.70
C VAL A 26 -7.91 2.64 -7.05
N SER A 27 -8.80 1.70 -6.88
CA SER A 27 -10.09 2.02 -6.30
C SER A 27 -9.97 2.23 -4.80
N PHE A 28 -10.87 3.01 -4.25
CA PHE A 28 -10.92 3.26 -2.82
C PHE A 28 -11.05 1.95 -2.04
N ILE A 29 -11.93 1.07 -2.54
CA ILE A 29 -12.14 -0.22 -1.89
C ILE A 29 -10.86 -1.03 -1.81
N THR A 30 -10.03 -0.93 -2.84
CA THR A 30 -8.75 -1.63 -2.84
C THR A 30 -7.88 -1.16 -1.67
N ILE A 31 -7.82 0.15 -1.44
CA ILE A 31 -7.03 0.67 -0.34
C ILE A 31 -7.62 0.23 0.99
N VAL A 32 -8.93 0.28 1.13
CA VAL A 32 -9.58 -0.14 2.36
C VAL A 32 -9.24 -1.60 2.68
N LYS A 33 -9.31 -2.46 1.69
CA LYS A 33 -9.03 -3.87 1.90
C LYS A 33 -7.56 -4.13 2.24
N ILE A 34 -6.67 -3.38 1.64
CA ILE A 34 -5.26 -3.53 1.93
C ILE A 34 -4.98 -3.08 3.36
N GLU A 35 -5.51 -1.94 3.74
CA GLU A 35 -5.22 -1.40 5.07
C GLU A 35 -5.89 -2.18 6.19
N SER A 36 -6.96 -2.87 5.89
CA SER A 36 -7.62 -3.69 6.89
C SER A 36 -6.94 -5.05 7.04
N GLY A 37 -6.04 -5.38 6.14
CA GLY A 37 -5.41 -6.68 6.18
C GLY A 37 -6.16 -7.74 5.41
N GLU A 38 -7.30 -7.40 4.85
CA GLU A 38 -8.09 -8.36 4.11
C GLU A 38 -7.41 -8.77 2.82
N SER A 39 -6.81 -7.81 2.12
CA SER A 39 -6.07 -8.11 0.91
C SER A 39 -4.62 -8.28 1.28
N LYS A 40 -4.14 -9.49 1.31
CA LYS A 40 -2.79 -9.78 1.73
C LYS A 40 -1.79 -9.83 0.60
N HIS A 41 -2.26 -9.98 -0.63
CA HIS A 41 -1.39 -10.08 -1.78
C HIS A 41 -1.88 -9.21 -2.92
N PRO A 42 -1.72 -7.89 -2.78
CA PRO A 42 -2.15 -6.98 -3.85
C PRO A 42 -1.34 -7.25 -5.11
N THR A 43 -1.89 -6.86 -6.25
CA THR A 43 -1.18 -7.06 -7.50
C THR A 43 0.03 -6.15 -7.56
N ILE A 44 0.94 -6.48 -8.44
CA ILE A 44 2.13 -5.69 -8.67
C ILE A 44 1.74 -4.28 -9.11
N GLN A 45 0.73 -4.17 -9.94
CA GLN A 45 0.28 -2.86 -10.41
C GLN A 45 -0.20 -2.00 -9.26
N THR A 46 -0.96 -2.61 -8.36
CA THR A 46 -1.46 -1.90 -7.20
C THR A 46 -0.30 -1.44 -6.31
N MET A 47 0.65 -2.33 -6.09
CA MET A 47 1.78 -1.99 -5.24
C MET A 47 2.65 -0.92 -5.87
N ALA A 48 2.84 -0.97 -7.18
CA ALA A 48 3.62 0.04 -7.86
C ALA A 48 2.94 1.41 -7.73
N GLY A 49 1.62 1.43 -7.85
CA GLY A 49 0.87 2.67 -7.69
C GLY A 49 1.00 3.24 -6.30
N ILE A 50 0.89 2.36 -5.30
CA ILE A 50 0.99 2.80 -3.92
C ILE A 50 2.40 3.30 -3.60
N SER A 51 3.42 2.60 -4.09
CA SER A 51 4.79 3.04 -3.83
C SER A 51 5.05 4.41 -4.43
N ARG A 52 4.50 4.64 -5.62
CA ARG A 52 4.64 5.92 -6.27
C ARG A 52 3.92 7.01 -5.48
N ALA A 53 2.71 6.71 -5.04
CA ALA A 53 1.91 7.67 -4.29
C ALA A 53 2.55 8.02 -2.95
N LEU A 54 3.17 7.04 -2.31
CA LEU A 54 3.82 7.24 -1.03
C LEU A 54 5.27 7.68 -1.16
N GLU A 55 5.77 7.73 -2.38
CA GLU A 55 7.14 8.15 -2.65
C GLU A 55 8.18 7.29 -1.97
N ILE A 56 7.96 6.00 -1.99
CA ILE A 56 8.96 5.06 -1.49
C ILE A 56 9.20 4.04 -2.60
N SER A 57 10.31 3.34 -2.52
CA SER A 57 10.63 2.38 -3.57
C SER A 57 9.71 1.16 -3.42
N LEU A 58 9.51 0.47 -4.51
CA LEU A 58 8.72 -0.75 -4.49
C LEU A 58 9.39 -1.78 -3.59
N ASP A 59 10.71 -1.85 -3.63
CA ASP A 59 11.46 -2.76 -2.78
C ASP A 59 11.17 -2.51 -1.31
N GLU A 60 11.15 -1.26 -0.93
CA GLU A 60 10.89 -0.90 0.44
C GLU A 60 9.48 -1.31 0.84
N LEU A 61 8.54 -1.14 -0.06
CA LEU A 61 7.17 -1.49 0.21
C LEU A 61 6.96 -2.99 0.36
N ILE A 62 7.48 -3.77 -0.57
CA ILE A 62 7.23 -5.20 -0.55
C ILE A 62 8.05 -5.94 0.50
N LYS A 63 9.05 -5.29 1.05
CA LYS A 63 9.83 -5.88 2.10
C LYS A 63 8.96 -6.36 3.24
N ASP A 64 7.88 -5.65 3.52
CA ASP A 64 6.99 -6.00 4.58
C ASP A 64 6.00 -7.06 4.24
N ILE A 65 5.96 -7.52 3.02
CA ILE A 65 5.08 -8.56 2.63
C ILE A 65 5.77 -9.82 2.94
N GLN A 66 6.27 -10.22 3.84
CA GLN A 66 6.77 -11.45 4.22
C GLN A 66 6.96 -12.43 3.21
N LEU A 67 7.85 -12.19 2.32
CA LEU A 67 8.17 -13.14 1.34
C LEU A 67 8.89 -14.21 2.00
N ARG A 68 8.43 -15.32 2.29
CA ARG A 68 9.08 -16.26 2.92
C ARG A 68 10.02 -16.87 2.18
N LYS A 69 10.98 -17.02 2.47
CA LYS A 69 11.93 -17.61 1.82
C LYS A 69 12.18 -18.72 2.34
N LYS A 70 12.23 -19.50 2.23
CA LYS A 70 12.41 -20.54 2.63
C LYS A 70 13.12 -20.88 2.89
#